data_2f9b4edbc73cb8de46218de6ebbaef71
#
_entry.id   2f9b4edbc73cb8de46218de6ebbaef71
#
_cell.length_a   1.000
_cell.length_b   1.000
_cell.length_c   1.000
_cell.angle_alpha   90.00
_cell.angle_beta   90.00
_cell.angle_gamma   90.00
#
_symmetry.space_group_name_H-M   'P 1'
#
loop_
_entity.id
_entity.type
_entity.pdbx_description
1 polymer ?
#
loop_
_entity_poly.entity_id
_entity_poly.type
_entity_poly.pdbx_seq_one_letter_code
_entity_poly.pdbx_strand_id
1 'polypeptide(L)'
;MYSSFHGVVGAIIVAASPDPITGLALAFVSHFFIDYIGESSIGTLKEAAIIEGGLFLVYLLACYLTSNPWLYIAAWVASNLPDLIDKPNRIIRGKPEWFSCHNGEGFFNYKGRKLGYPTLVQLTKEQTLTINIGSTLYFLLIACFL
;
A
#
# COMPACT_ATOMS: atom_id res chain seq x y z
N MET A 1 1.33 5.58 4.12
CA MET A 1 1.77 5.71 2.67
C MET A 1 0.57 5.69 1.74
N TYR A 2 0.76 6.08 0.45
CA TYR A 2 -0.26 5.87 -0.57
C TYR A 2 -0.35 4.41 -1.00
N SER A 3 -1.51 3.97 -1.43
CA SER A 3 -1.77 2.58 -1.88
C SER A 3 -0.90 2.17 -3.08
N SER A 4 -0.52 3.12 -3.93
CA SER A 4 0.39 2.90 -5.05
C SER A 4 1.77 2.39 -4.59
N PHE A 5 2.34 2.94 -3.51
CA PHE A 5 3.62 2.48 -2.98
C PHE A 5 3.54 1.06 -2.43
N HIS A 6 2.50 0.74 -1.65
CA HIS A 6 2.25 -0.63 -1.19
C HIS A 6 2.13 -1.59 -2.37
N GLY A 7 1.42 -1.19 -3.42
CA GLY A 7 1.27 -1.99 -4.63
C GLY A 7 2.59 -2.27 -5.34
N VAL A 8 3.44 -1.26 -5.49
CA VAL A 8 4.79 -1.42 -6.10
C VAL A 8 5.66 -2.36 -5.28
N VAL A 9 5.70 -2.18 -3.96
CA VAL A 9 6.46 -3.09 -3.08
C VAL A 9 5.91 -4.51 -3.16
N GLY A 10 4.58 -4.66 -3.15
CA GLY A 10 3.93 -5.96 -3.35
C GLY A 10 4.30 -6.61 -4.68
N ALA A 11 4.34 -5.85 -5.77
CA ALA A 11 4.74 -6.33 -7.08
C ALA A 11 6.19 -6.82 -7.11
N ILE A 12 7.12 -6.07 -6.52
CA ILE A 12 8.53 -6.45 -6.42
C ILE A 12 8.69 -7.72 -5.58
N ILE A 13 7.98 -7.82 -4.46
CA ILE A 13 8.00 -9.02 -3.60
C ILE A 13 7.51 -10.24 -4.38
N VAL A 14 6.40 -10.13 -5.11
CA VAL A 14 5.86 -11.24 -5.91
C VAL A 14 6.83 -11.65 -7.00
N ALA A 15 7.46 -10.68 -7.70
CA ALA A 15 8.45 -10.96 -8.74
C ALA A 15 9.70 -11.68 -8.20
N ALA A 16 10.11 -11.36 -6.95
CA ALA A 16 11.26 -11.97 -6.30
C ALA A 16 10.96 -13.28 -5.55
N SER A 17 9.69 -13.66 -5.45
CA SER A 17 9.26 -14.84 -4.67
C SER A 17 9.34 -16.13 -5.47
N PRO A 18 9.60 -17.27 -4.82
CA PRO A 18 9.74 -18.57 -5.50
C PRO A 18 8.43 -19.06 -6.12
N ASP A 19 7.29 -18.63 -5.61
CA ASP A 19 5.97 -18.95 -6.11
C ASP A 19 4.95 -17.82 -5.80
N PRO A 20 3.84 -17.75 -6.57
CA PRO A 20 2.86 -16.68 -6.43
C PRO A 20 2.17 -16.62 -5.06
N ILE A 21 1.91 -17.76 -4.42
CA ILE A 21 1.20 -17.80 -3.13
C ILE A 21 2.07 -17.19 -2.04
N THR A 22 3.32 -17.62 -1.95
CA THR A 22 4.31 -17.04 -1.04
C THR A 22 4.48 -15.55 -1.30
N GLY A 23 4.58 -15.14 -2.57
CA GLY A 23 4.68 -13.74 -2.97
C GLY A 23 3.51 -12.90 -2.50
N LEU A 24 2.28 -13.36 -2.70
CA LEU A 24 1.08 -12.65 -2.28
C LEU A 24 0.96 -12.57 -0.75
N ALA A 25 1.31 -13.63 -0.03
CA ALA A 25 1.33 -13.62 1.44
C ALA A 25 2.35 -12.60 1.98
N LEU A 26 3.56 -12.56 1.41
CA LEU A 26 4.57 -11.58 1.78
C LEU A 26 4.18 -10.14 1.39
N ALA A 27 3.51 -9.95 0.24
CA ALA A 27 2.96 -8.66 -0.16
C ALA A 27 1.94 -8.14 0.86
N PHE A 28 1.05 -8.99 1.37
CA PHE A 28 0.13 -8.64 2.47
C PHE A 28 0.89 -8.23 3.74
N VAL A 29 1.87 -9.02 4.14
CA VAL A 29 2.67 -8.73 5.35
C VAL A 29 3.48 -7.44 5.20
N SER A 30 3.96 -7.12 3.98
CA SER A 30 4.74 -5.91 3.72
C SER A 30 3.98 -4.62 4.03
N HIS A 31 2.64 -4.62 3.95
CA HIS A 31 1.81 -3.47 4.32
C HIS A 31 2.15 -2.94 5.72
N PHE A 32 2.18 -3.84 6.70
CA PHE A 32 2.43 -3.48 8.09
C PHE A 32 3.83 -2.91 8.31
N PHE A 33 4.84 -3.45 7.60
CA PHE A 33 6.21 -2.93 7.67
C PHE A 33 6.33 -1.54 7.05
N ILE A 34 5.67 -1.31 5.91
CA ILE A 34 5.71 -0.02 5.23
C ILE A 34 5.06 1.07 6.11
N ASP A 35 3.89 0.78 6.67
CA ASP A 35 3.20 1.72 7.55
C ASP A 35 3.94 1.95 8.87
N TYR A 36 4.64 0.92 9.37
CA TYR A 36 5.53 1.09 10.52
C TYR A 36 6.72 2.00 10.21
N ILE A 37 7.32 1.90 9.02
CA ILE A 37 8.47 2.73 8.65
C ILE A 37 8.07 4.19 8.46
N GLY A 38 6.96 4.47 7.80
CA GLY A 38 6.59 5.85 7.57
C GLY A 38 5.14 6.06 7.15
N GLU A 39 4.48 7.00 7.82
CA GLU A 39 3.14 7.48 7.50
C GLU A 39 3.14 8.99 7.29
N SER A 40 2.28 9.48 6.43
CA SER A 40 2.02 10.91 6.30
C SER A 40 0.53 11.22 6.27
N SER A 41 0.18 12.40 6.77
CA SER A 41 -1.13 12.96 6.54
C SER A 41 -1.20 13.48 5.09
N ILE A 42 -2.05 12.87 4.31
CA ILE A 42 -2.35 13.32 2.96
C ILE A 42 -3.43 14.39 3.08
N GLY A 43 -3.18 15.60 2.72
CA GLY A 43 -4.08 16.74 2.61
C GLY A 43 -5.59 16.44 2.72
N THR A 44 -6.38 16.86 1.74
CA THR A 44 -7.82 16.56 1.69
C THR A 44 -8.10 15.20 1.04
N LEU A 45 -9.23 14.58 1.38
CA LEU A 45 -9.69 13.33 0.76
C LEU A 45 -9.76 13.45 -0.78
N LYS A 46 -10.13 14.63 -1.30
CA LYS A 46 -10.19 14.90 -2.74
C LYS A 46 -8.80 14.87 -3.38
N GLU A 47 -7.81 15.52 -2.75
CA GLU A 47 -6.43 15.49 -3.25
C GLU A 47 -5.86 14.08 -3.23
N ALA A 48 -6.08 13.36 -2.13
CA ALA A 48 -5.66 11.96 -2.01
C ALA A 48 -6.28 11.10 -3.13
N ALA A 49 -7.58 11.23 -3.37
CA ALA A 49 -8.27 10.44 -4.40
C ALA A 49 -7.77 10.75 -5.82
N ILE A 50 -7.45 12.00 -6.14
CA ILE A 50 -6.91 12.38 -7.45
C ILE A 50 -5.51 11.80 -7.64
N ILE A 51 -4.63 11.96 -6.65
CA ILE A 51 -3.25 11.48 -6.72
C ILE A 51 -3.22 9.95 -6.77
N GLU A 52 -3.93 9.29 -5.86
CA GLU A 52 -4.02 7.83 -5.80
C GLU A 52 -4.62 7.24 -7.08
N GLY A 53 -5.69 7.84 -7.58
CA GLY A 53 -6.32 7.41 -8.83
C GLY A 53 -5.36 7.52 -10.02
N GLY A 54 -4.62 8.62 -10.12
CA GLY A 54 -3.61 8.82 -11.16
C GLY A 54 -2.48 7.80 -11.07
N LEU A 55 -1.91 7.61 -9.88
CA LEU A 55 -0.83 6.64 -9.66
C LEU A 55 -1.31 5.20 -9.87
N PHE A 56 -2.54 4.88 -9.50
CA PHE A 56 -3.14 3.57 -9.75
C PHE A 56 -3.30 3.28 -11.24
N LEU A 57 -3.70 4.27 -12.05
CA LEU A 57 -3.76 4.10 -13.51
C LEU A 57 -2.38 3.83 -14.11
N VAL A 58 -1.33 4.53 -13.65
CA VAL A 58 0.06 4.26 -14.07
C VAL A 58 0.49 2.85 -13.63
N TYR A 59 0.13 2.43 -12.42
CA TYR A 59 0.38 1.09 -11.94
C TYR A 59 -0.31 0.02 -12.81
N LEU A 60 -1.58 0.22 -13.17
CA LEU A 60 -2.29 -0.71 -14.06
C LEU A 60 -1.65 -0.78 -15.45
N LEU A 61 -1.21 0.35 -15.99
CA LEU A 61 -0.45 0.37 -17.25
C LEU A 61 0.85 -0.46 -17.11
N ALA A 62 1.59 -0.28 -16.01
CA ALA A 62 2.78 -1.07 -15.74
C ALA A 62 2.46 -2.57 -15.65
N CYS A 63 1.41 -2.95 -14.93
CA CYS A 63 0.96 -4.35 -14.88
C CYS A 63 0.67 -4.92 -16.26
N TYR A 64 0.00 -4.15 -17.12
CA TYR A 64 -0.33 -4.59 -18.48
C TYR A 64 0.92 -4.88 -19.33
N LEU A 65 2.04 -4.22 -19.04
CA LEU A 65 3.31 -4.43 -19.73
C LEU A 65 4.09 -5.66 -19.22
N THR A 66 3.69 -6.26 -18.10
CA THR A 66 4.33 -7.48 -17.56
C THR A 66 3.84 -8.74 -18.26
N SER A 67 4.58 -9.83 -18.09
CA SER A 67 4.21 -11.16 -18.61
C SER A 67 2.94 -11.76 -17.94
N ASN A 68 2.60 -11.31 -16.71
CA ASN A 68 1.44 -11.79 -15.97
C ASN A 68 0.70 -10.65 -15.26
N PRO A 69 -0.08 -9.82 -15.97
CA PRO A 69 -0.77 -8.66 -15.41
C PRO A 69 -1.62 -8.96 -14.17
N TRP A 70 -2.33 -10.07 -14.19
CA TRP A 70 -3.24 -10.45 -13.10
C TRP A 70 -2.53 -10.75 -11.80
N LEU A 71 -1.33 -11.30 -11.86
CA LEU A 71 -0.51 -11.57 -10.68
C LEU A 71 -0.10 -10.26 -10.00
N TYR A 72 0.29 -9.26 -10.77
CA TYR A 72 0.70 -7.96 -10.21
C TYR A 72 -0.49 -7.13 -9.72
N ILE A 73 -1.66 -7.25 -10.36
CA ILE A 73 -2.91 -6.69 -9.83
C ILE A 73 -3.27 -7.36 -8.50
N ALA A 74 -3.15 -8.69 -8.41
CA ALA A 74 -3.37 -9.41 -7.16
C ALA A 74 -2.36 -9.00 -6.07
N ALA A 75 -1.10 -8.72 -6.43
CA ALA A 75 -0.09 -8.20 -5.51
C ALA A 75 -0.48 -6.83 -4.94
N TRP A 76 -1.03 -5.93 -5.76
CA TRP A 76 -1.58 -4.65 -5.30
C TRP A 76 -2.72 -4.84 -4.33
N VAL A 77 -3.66 -5.73 -4.65
CA VAL A 77 -4.80 -6.04 -3.76
C VAL A 77 -4.30 -6.61 -2.44
N ALA A 78 -3.39 -7.59 -2.47
CA ALA A 78 -2.84 -8.22 -1.27
C ALA A 78 -2.12 -7.22 -0.38
N SER A 79 -1.25 -6.39 -0.95
CA SER A 79 -0.48 -5.38 -0.21
C SER A 79 -1.32 -4.23 0.33
N ASN A 80 -2.51 -3.97 -0.23
CA ASN A 80 -3.43 -2.94 0.24
C ASN A 80 -4.65 -3.50 0.99
N LEU A 81 -4.73 -4.81 1.20
CA LEU A 81 -5.90 -5.45 1.81
C LEU A 81 -6.26 -4.90 3.20
N PRO A 82 -5.32 -4.59 4.11
CA PRO A 82 -5.65 -3.94 5.38
C PRO A 82 -6.37 -2.62 5.18
N ASP A 83 -5.90 -1.78 4.27
CA ASP A 83 -6.51 -0.50 3.92
C ASP A 83 -7.91 -0.65 3.30
N LEU A 84 -8.06 -1.62 2.41
CA LEU A 84 -9.34 -1.91 1.74
C LEU A 84 -10.42 -2.39 2.73
N ILE A 85 -10.02 -2.98 3.84
CA ILE A 85 -10.92 -3.41 4.92
C ILE A 85 -11.21 -2.25 5.87
N ASP A 86 -10.18 -1.55 6.33
CA ASP A 86 -10.29 -0.58 7.41
C ASP A 86 -10.83 0.78 6.99
N LYS A 87 -10.38 1.32 5.85
CA LYS A 87 -10.84 2.64 5.38
C LYS A 87 -12.36 2.70 5.14
N PRO A 88 -13.01 1.72 4.47
CA PRO A 88 -14.46 1.71 4.36
C PRO A 88 -15.17 1.55 5.71
N ASN A 89 -14.62 0.75 6.63
CA ASN A 89 -15.21 0.59 7.95
C ASN A 89 -15.22 1.90 8.73
N ARG A 90 -14.12 2.66 8.70
CA ARG A 90 -14.01 3.96 9.35
C ARG A 90 -14.88 5.02 8.69
N ILE A 91 -14.78 5.15 7.35
CA ILE A 91 -15.43 6.25 6.61
C ILE A 91 -16.93 6.04 6.48
N ILE A 92 -17.37 4.82 6.14
CA ILE A 92 -18.78 4.54 5.82
C ILE A 92 -19.56 4.12 7.07
N ARG A 93 -18.96 3.33 7.95
CA ARG A 93 -19.65 2.71 9.08
C ARG A 93 -19.35 3.35 10.42
N GLY A 94 -18.40 4.30 10.50
CA GLY A 94 -17.96 4.91 11.76
C GLY A 94 -17.42 3.88 12.77
N LYS A 95 -16.98 2.69 12.28
CA LYS A 95 -16.47 1.62 13.12
C LYS A 95 -14.96 1.74 13.30
N PRO A 96 -14.41 1.26 14.44
CA PRO A 96 -12.97 1.22 14.63
C PRO A 96 -12.29 0.34 13.58
N GLU A 97 -11.08 0.73 13.19
CA GLU A 97 -10.22 -0.03 12.29
C GLU A 97 -9.81 -1.35 12.95
N TRP A 98 -9.76 -2.42 12.15
CA TRP A 98 -9.26 -3.72 12.60
C TRP A 98 -7.73 -3.72 12.68
N PHE A 99 -7.10 -3.07 11.68
CA PHE A 99 -5.66 -2.94 11.57
C PHE A 99 -5.29 -1.49 11.87
N SER A 100 -4.98 -1.16 13.10
CA SER A 100 -4.65 0.24 13.48
C SER A 100 -3.18 0.57 13.20
N CYS A 101 -2.69 0.27 12.00
CA CYS A 101 -1.34 0.64 11.58
C CYS A 101 -1.23 2.12 11.18
N HIS A 102 -2.34 2.85 11.03
CA HIS A 102 -2.35 4.18 10.44
C HIS A 102 -2.16 5.37 11.37
N ASN A 103 -2.16 5.19 12.67
CA ASN A 103 -2.11 6.32 13.62
C ASN A 103 -0.92 6.27 14.56
N GLY A 104 0.12 5.53 14.25
CA GLY A 104 1.27 5.34 15.13
C GLY A 104 0.93 4.65 16.46
N GLU A 105 -0.23 4.00 16.54
CA GLU A 105 -0.78 3.47 17.79
C GLU A 105 -0.91 1.93 17.81
N GLY A 106 -0.28 1.27 16.86
CA GLY A 106 -0.23 -0.18 16.81
C GLY A 106 -0.87 -0.81 15.55
N PHE A 107 -0.49 -2.05 15.25
CA PHE A 107 -0.96 -2.75 14.07
C PHE A 107 -2.39 -3.25 14.14
N PHE A 108 -2.86 -3.59 15.34
CA PHE A 108 -4.16 -4.21 15.54
C PHE A 108 -4.95 -3.52 16.65
N ASN A 109 -6.23 -3.31 16.41
CA ASN A 109 -7.16 -2.90 17.43
C ASN A 109 -7.97 -4.12 17.91
N TYR A 110 -7.63 -4.64 19.07
CA TYR A 110 -8.35 -5.75 19.68
C TYR A 110 -9.03 -5.31 20.96
N LYS A 111 -10.36 -5.40 21.01
CA LYS A 111 -11.19 -5.02 22.17
C LYS A 111 -10.88 -3.62 22.70
N GLY A 112 -10.67 -2.65 21.79
CA GLY A 112 -10.35 -1.26 22.16
C GLY A 112 -8.92 -1.04 22.66
N ARG A 113 -8.05 -2.06 22.61
CA ARG A 113 -6.61 -1.94 22.89
C ARG A 113 -5.84 -1.95 21.59
N LYS A 114 -5.01 -0.94 21.39
CA LYS A 114 -4.12 -0.84 20.24
C LYS A 114 -2.89 -1.72 20.51
N LEU A 115 -2.63 -2.65 19.61
CA LEU A 115 -1.52 -3.59 19.68
C LEU A 115 -0.59 -3.33 18.50
N GLY A 116 0.72 -3.19 18.73
CA GLY A 116 1.73 -3.03 17.70
C GLY A 116 2.71 -1.91 18.01
N TYR A 117 3.37 -1.40 16.97
CA TYR A 117 4.46 -0.44 17.10
C TYR A 117 4.05 0.93 16.55
N PRO A 118 4.49 2.05 17.15
CA PRO A 118 4.29 3.37 16.58
C PRO A 118 5.10 3.51 15.28
N THR A 119 4.63 4.39 14.39
CA THR A 119 5.36 4.73 13.17
C THR A 119 6.73 5.32 13.50
N LEU A 120 7.80 4.82 12.87
CA LEU A 120 9.18 5.26 13.12
C LEU A 120 9.43 6.69 12.62
N VAL A 121 8.88 7.03 11.45
CA VAL A 121 9.13 8.31 10.79
C VAL A 121 7.82 8.93 10.34
N GLN A 122 7.59 10.19 10.74
CA GLN A 122 6.51 11.00 10.17
C GLN A 122 7.01 11.68 8.89
N LEU A 123 6.51 11.25 7.75
CA LEU A 123 6.87 11.82 6.46
C LEU A 123 6.10 13.11 6.19
N THR A 124 6.74 14.07 5.53
CA THR A 124 6.04 15.23 4.98
C THR A 124 5.18 14.82 3.78
N LYS A 125 4.24 15.69 3.38
CA LYS A 125 3.41 15.48 2.19
C LYS A 125 4.29 15.33 0.93
N GLU A 126 5.31 16.18 0.80
CA GLU A 126 6.24 16.18 -0.33
C GLU A 126 7.06 14.89 -0.38
N GLN A 127 7.60 14.45 0.75
CA GLN A 127 8.35 13.19 0.84
C GLN A 127 7.47 12.01 0.45
N THR A 128 6.26 11.95 0.97
CA THR A 128 5.30 10.90 0.64
C THR A 128 4.97 10.90 -0.86
N LEU A 129 4.71 12.06 -1.43
CA LEU A 129 4.40 12.20 -2.85
C LEU A 129 5.59 11.77 -3.72
N THR A 130 6.79 12.22 -3.39
CA THR A 130 8.03 11.86 -4.11
C THR A 130 8.26 10.35 -4.09
N ILE A 131 8.12 9.70 -2.93
CA ILE A 131 8.28 8.25 -2.80
C ILE A 131 7.25 7.50 -3.66
N ASN A 132 5.99 7.91 -3.62
CA ASN A 132 4.93 7.21 -4.34
C ASN A 132 5.03 7.41 -5.86
N ILE A 133 5.30 8.62 -6.34
CA ILE A 133 5.52 8.88 -7.76
C ILE A 133 6.78 8.15 -8.23
N GLY A 134 7.89 8.30 -7.53
CA GLY A 134 9.17 7.69 -7.90
C GLY A 134 9.09 6.18 -7.99
N SER A 135 8.49 5.52 -7.00
CA SER A 135 8.30 4.06 -6.99
C SER A 135 7.38 3.58 -8.11
N THR A 136 6.29 4.29 -8.38
CA THR A 136 5.34 3.92 -9.44
C THR A 136 5.98 4.07 -10.83
N LEU A 137 6.74 5.14 -11.07
CA LEU A 137 7.52 5.31 -12.31
C LEU A 137 8.62 4.26 -12.45
N TYR A 138 9.32 3.94 -11.35
CA TYR A 138 10.30 2.86 -11.34
C TYR A 138 9.68 1.52 -11.73
N PHE A 139 8.51 1.18 -11.15
CA PHE A 139 7.79 -0.05 -11.53
C PHE A 139 7.41 -0.04 -13.01
N LEU A 140 6.92 1.08 -13.55
CA LEU A 140 6.62 1.20 -14.97
C LEU A 140 7.86 0.94 -15.85
N LEU A 141 9.03 1.43 -15.46
CA LEU A 141 10.28 1.22 -16.20
C LEU A 141 10.72 -0.23 -16.21
N ILE A 142 10.56 -0.96 -15.12
CA ILE A 142 10.98 -2.37 -15.03
C ILE A 142 9.90 -3.35 -15.49
N ALA A 143 8.66 -2.91 -15.66
CA ALA A 143 7.53 -3.80 -15.97
C ALA A 143 7.72 -4.63 -17.24
N CYS A 144 8.41 -4.08 -18.25
CA CYS A 144 8.71 -4.81 -19.49
C CYS A 144 9.69 -5.99 -19.30
N PHE A 145 10.34 -6.10 -18.13
CA PHE A 145 11.29 -7.16 -17.80
C PHE A 145 10.71 -8.18 -16.80
N LEU A 146 9.51 -7.93 -16.31
CA LEU A 146 8.76 -8.79 -15.38
C LEU A 146 7.67 -9.57 -16.13
#